data_b07b7ca8eb8f96ad543c1475c1310e05
#
_entry.id   b07b7ca8eb8f96ad543c1475c1310e05
#
_cell.length_a   1.000
_cell.length_b   1.000
_cell.length_c   1.000
_cell.angle_alpha   90.00
_cell.angle_beta   90.00
_cell.angle_gamma   90.00
#
_symmetry.space_group_name_H-M   'P 1'
#
loop_
_entity.id
_entity.type
_entity.pdbx_description
1 polymer ?
#
loop_
_entity_poly.entity_id
_entity_poly.type
_entity_poly.pdbx_seq_one_letter_code
_entity_poly.pdbx_strand_id
1 'polypeptide(L)'
;MQHVTSGWNPGMTSRKYNEGLSFDLTFRDLSYVAGKGKEVKHILYGVSGSFKSGQLTAILGPLGAGKTSLMNILSGFKKSGMTGQVDVNGAKRKFKQFRKQSAYVTQHDHLLLNLTIDEYMTAAAHLKLGNNVTDKEKHSTIESIQKTLGLSNSKQTKVSCLSGGECKRLSIGLELIDNPAILFLDEPTSGLDSSSSMLCIALLRDIARSGRTVVTTIHQPSTRLLDQFDHLYIVAGGRCMYQGPVDSLIPYLQTMNLYCPSYHNPADFAIDVASGEYGNVLPKLIDGIENGRRIYQENSVTSPASPSLSHDTGFYEDDEMDPMLDVCSSIWREKILTTMRLTLHVCISILVGLLYWQIGDDANAIHNNAGMLFFSLIFILYAAMMPTFLTFTLEREVLIREHLNQWYNLKAYFLAKTLADIPFQLVFPTIFMVPLYFMTNQPMCADRFFMLLTIMICMALVGQGIGLFFGAAFDIPMASYFAPISCVPFLLVSGFMIQVNSIPPYLSWIVYMSYFHYSFEGFMLSLYGGDHPPLSCFEDYCHFRYPIKFLEQFNLTHSSYYLSVIGMVVSFIVIRVAGYFALRFKLKHVR
;
A
#
# COMPACT_ATOMS: atom_id res chain seq x y z
N MET A 1 13.43 39.59 8.53
CA MET A 1 13.67 38.17 8.27
C MET A 1 15.03 37.84 8.83
N GLN A 2 15.09 37.31 10.04
CA GLN A 2 16.34 36.90 10.68
C GLN A 2 16.76 35.56 10.12
N HIS A 3 17.95 35.46 9.57
CA HIS A 3 18.61 34.22 9.18
C HIS A 3 18.82 33.35 10.41
N VAL A 4 18.03 32.31 10.54
CA VAL A 4 18.29 31.23 11.48
C VAL A 4 19.25 30.25 10.79
N THR A 5 20.54 30.56 10.88
CA THR A 5 21.61 29.60 10.62
C THR A 5 21.80 28.73 11.86
N SER A 6 20.84 27.88 12.18
CA SER A 6 21.09 26.75 13.09
C SER A 6 21.25 25.51 12.22
N GLY A 7 22.50 25.07 12.06
CA GLY A 7 22.82 23.83 11.40
C GLY A 7 21.91 22.72 11.90
N TRP A 8 21.28 22.03 10.97
CA TRP A 8 20.47 20.84 11.25
C TRP A 8 21.40 19.77 11.82
N ASN A 9 21.39 19.64 13.13
CA ASN A 9 22.10 18.62 13.86
C ASN A 9 21.03 17.86 14.64
N PRO A 10 20.44 16.79 14.10
CA PRO A 10 19.58 15.91 14.89
C PRO A 10 20.48 15.32 15.98
N GLY A 11 20.17 15.61 17.23
CA GLY A 11 20.88 15.03 18.40
C GLY A 11 20.78 13.51 18.37
N MET A 12 21.63 12.87 17.58
CA MET A 12 21.68 11.43 17.38
C MET A 12 22.79 10.82 18.16
N THR A 13 22.42 10.12 19.17
CA THR A 13 23.30 9.23 19.94
C THR A 13 23.21 7.80 19.48
N SER A 14 22.88 7.35 18.29
CA SER A 14 22.98 5.91 18.01
C SER A 14 23.05 5.41 16.57
N ARG A 15 23.00 6.25 15.54
CA ARG A 15 23.47 5.81 14.23
C ARG A 15 24.60 6.71 13.74
N LYS A 16 25.82 6.40 14.13
CA LYS A 16 27.09 6.91 13.55
C LYS A 16 27.25 6.65 12.04
N TYR A 17 26.12 6.49 11.28
CA TYR A 17 26.18 5.95 9.92
C TYR A 17 26.37 7.00 8.83
N ASN A 18 26.11 8.30 9.09
CA ASN A 18 26.15 9.28 8.02
C ASN A 18 26.80 10.64 8.37
N GLU A 19 27.40 10.79 9.52
CA GLU A 19 28.20 11.99 9.76
C GLU A 19 29.50 11.93 8.93
N GLY A 20 29.54 12.68 7.83
CA GLY A 20 30.72 12.83 6.96
C GLY A 20 30.77 11.94 5.71
N LEU A 21 29.79 11.09 5.43
CA LEU A 21 29.75 10.29 4.20
C LEU A 21 28.96 11.05 3.11
N SER A 22 29.69 11.56 2.12
CA SER A 22 29.10 12.03 0.87
C SER A 22 28.72 10.85 -0.01
N PHE A 23 27.51 10.85 -0.58
CA PHE A 23 27.05 9.80 -1.48
C PHE A 23 26.84 10.39 -2.88
N ASP A 24 27.84 10.26 -3.71
CA ASP A 24 27.78 10.66 -5.11
C ASP A 24 27.18 9.53 -5.96
N LEU A 25 26.17 9.85 -6.74
CA LEU A 25 25.51 8.91 -7.64
C LEU A 25 25.97 9.18 -9.07
N THR A 26 26.60 8.19 -9.71
CA THR A 26 26.99 8.28 -11.11
C THR A 26 26.32 7.17 -11.91
N PHE A 27 25.94 7.45 -13.15
CA PHE A 27 25.35 6.46 -14.03
C PHE A 27 25.87 6.62 -15.44
N ARG A 28 26.03 5.46 -16.13
CA ARG A 28 26.64 5.42 -17.45
C ARG A 28 25.82 4.53 -18.39
N ASP A 29 25.55 5.07 -19.58
CA ASP A 29 24.91 4.38 -20.70
C ASP A 29 23.59 3.68 -20.31
N LEU A 30 22.79 4.34 -19.44
CA LEU A 30 21.50 3.81 -19.03
C LEU A 30 20.51 3.83 -20.18
N SER A 31 20.06 2.65 -20.59
CA SER A 31 18.94 2.48 -21.50
C SER A 31 17.81 1.72 -20.81
N TYR A 32 16.60 2.07 -21.14
CA TYR A 32 15.42 1.45 -20.55
C TYR A 32 14.34 1.18 -21.59
N VAL A 33 13.84 -0.05 -21.52
CA VAL A 33 12.82 -0.56 -22.41
C VAL A 33 11.62 -0.99 -21.58
N ALA A 34 10.44 -0.42 -21.85
CA ALA A 34 9.19 -0.79 -21.22
C ALA A 34 8.35 -1.66 -22.16
N GLY A 35 7.55 -2.59 -21.59
CA GLY A 35 6.66 -3.49 -22.33
C GLY A 35 7.18 -4.92 -22.39
N LYS A 36 6.31 -5.85 -22.81
CA LYS A 36 6.63 -7.27 -23.02
C LYS A 36 6.05 -7.71 -24.37
N GLY A 37 6.77 -8.55 -25.10
CA GLY A 37 6.31 -9.11 -26.37
C GLY A 37 6.32 -8.11 -27.52
N LYS A 38 5.20 -7.93 -28.23
CA LYS A 38 5.12 -7.09 -29.45
C LYS A 38 5.04 -5.59 -29.19
N GLU A 39 4.73 -5.16 -27.98
CA GLU A 39 4.67 -3.74 -27.59
C GLU A 39 5.87 -3.35 -26.71
N VAL A 40 7.03 -3.29 -27.32
CA VAL A 40 8.27 -2.86 -26.66
C VAL A 40 8.53 -1.40 -27.00
N LYS A 41 8.53 -0.51 -26.00
CA LYS A 41 8.82 0.92 -26.15
C LYS A 41 10.15 1.26 -25.49
N HIS A 42 11.07 1.77 -26.27
CA HIS A 42 12.32 2.35 -25.77
C HIS A 42 12.00 3.72 -25.14
N ILE A 43 12.40 3.94 -23.89
CA ILE A 43 12.14 5.17 -23.14
C ILE A 43 13.43 5.96 -22.91
N LEU A 44 14.53 5.29 -22.58
CA LEU A 44 15.84 5.93 -22.40
C LEU A 44 16.87 5.30 -23.35
N TYR A 45 17.75 6.14 -23.88
CA TYR A 45 18.73 5.79 -24.91
C TYR A 45 20.15 6.15 -24.46
N GLY A 46 20.78 5.31 -23.64
CA GLY A 46 22.18 5.41 -23.24
C GLY A 46 22.52 6.68 -22.44
N VAL A 47 21.60 7.16 -21.58
CA VAL A 47 21.81 8.36 -20.79
C VAL A 47 22.88 8.14 -19.73
N SER A 48 23.72 9.14 -19.52
CA SER A 48 24.77 9.18 -18.50
C SER A 48 24.63 10.42 -17.63
N GLY A 49 25.24 10.41 -16.44
CA GLY A 49 25.18 11.59 -15.57
C GLY A 49 25.72 11.35 -14.19
N SER A 50 25.79 12.42 -13.40
CA SER A 50 26.23 12.38 -12.01
C SER A 50 25.44 13.36 -11.15
N PHE A 51 25.07 12.94 -9.93
CA PHE A 51 24.44 13.78 -8.91
C PHE A 51 25.32 13.75 -7.66
N LYS A 52 25.71 14.94 -7.20
CA LYS A 52 26.67 15.09 -6.11
C LYS A 52 25.99 15.30 -4.77
N SER A 53 26.62 14.83 -3.73
CA SER A 53 26.25 15.11 -2.34
C SER A 53 26.30 16.61 -2.03
N GLY A 54 25.40 17.07 -1.17
CA GLY A 54 25.31 18.47 -0.81
C GLY A 54 24.59 19.36 -1.84
N GLN A 55 24.12 18.79 -2.96
CA GLN A 55 23.45 19.52 -4.04
C GLN A 55 22.00 19.09 -4.20
N LEU A 56 21.14 20.08 -4.48
CA LEU A 56 19.77 19.85 -4.92
C LEU A 56 19.73 19.87 -6.44
N THR A 57 19.45 18.70 -7.04
CA THR A 57 19.39 18.51 -8.49
C THR A 57 17.95 18.45 -8.98
N ALA A 58 17.61 19.23 -10.03
CA ALA A 58 16.34 19.13 -10.74
C ALA A 58 16.48 18.35 -12.05
N ILE A 59 15.59 17.36 -12.26
CA ILE A 59 15.41 16.69 -13.55
C ILE A 59 14.24 17.37 -14.27
N LEU A 60 14.51 18.01 -15.40
CA LEU A 60 13.55 18.74 -16.24
C LEU A 60 13.36 18.04 -17.59
N GLY A 61 12.34 18.46 -18.33
CA GLY A 61 12.07 18.03 -19.70
C GLY A 61 10.59 17.94 -20.03
N PRO A 62 10.20 17.82 -21.29
CA PRO A 62 8.81 17.75 -21.71
C PRO A 62 8.09 16.52 -21.19
N LEU A 63 6.74 16.50 -21.31
CA LEU A 63 5.93 15.34 -20.97
C LEU A 63 6.35 14.14 -21.82
N GLY A 64 6.48 12.96 -21.19
CA GLY A 64 6.90 11.75 -21.87
C GLY A 64 8.41 11.64 -22.18
N ALA A 65 9.24 12.61 -21.81
CA ALA A 65 10.69 12.58 -22.03
C ALA A 65 11.43 11.45 -21.27
N GLY A 66 10.81 10.83 -20.27
CA GLY A 66 11.39 9.72 -19.49
C GLY A 66 11.89 10.09 -18.10
N LYS A 67 11.54 11.28 -17.55
CA LYS A 67 11.96 11.77 -16.22
C LYS A 67 11.66 10.78 -15.08
N THR A 68 10.40 10.42 -14.89
CA THR A 68 9.96 9.43 -13.86
C THR A 68 10.59 8.06 -14.10
N SER A 69 10.79 7.65 -15.37
CA SER A 69 11.47 6.39 -15.68
C SER A 69 12.93 6.41 -15.26
N LEU A 70 13.65 7.51 -15.53
CA LEU A 70 15.03 7.70 -15.07
C LEU A 70 15.10 7.66 -13.54
N MET A 71 14.22 8.41 -12.86
CA MET A 71 14.12 8.43 -11.41
C MET A 71 13.89 7.04 -10.81
N ASN A 72 12.94 6.27 -11.36
CA ASN A 72 12.63 4.90 -10.92
C ASN A 72 13.79 3.92 -11.10
N ILE A 73 14.63 4.11 -12.12
CA ILE A 73 15.82 3.29 -12.34
C ILE A 73 16.93 3.69 -11.35
N LEU A 74 17.16 4.98 -11.18
CA LEU A 74 18.18 5.49 -10.28
C LEU A 74 17.89 5.14 -8.82
N SER A 75 16.64 5.24 -8.39
CA SER A 75 16.19 4.82 -7.06
C SER A 75 16.19 3.30 -6.85
N GLY A 76 16.30 2.51 -7.94
CA GLY A 76 16.25 1.05 -7.87
C GLY A 76 14.85 0.46 -7.76
N PHE A 77 13.81 1.25 -8.02
CA PHE A 77 12.42 0.80 -8.11
C PHE A 77 12.20 -0.11 -9.31
N LYS A 78 12.76 0.23 -10.49
CA LYS A 78 12.72 -0.60 -11.68
C LYS A 78 14.07 -1.22 -11.94
N LYS A 79 14.07 -2.55 -12.17
CA LYS A 79 15.27 -3.35 -12.46
C LYS A 79 15.18 -4.06 -13.81
N SER A 80 13.97 -4.46 -14.22
CA SER A 80 13.75 -5.20 -15.47
C SER A 80 13.73 -4.24 -16.65
N GLY A 81 14.37 -4.62 -17.77
CA GLY A 81 14.42 -3.81 -18.99
C GLY A 81 15.47 -2.68 -18.97
N MET A 82 16.32 -2.62 -17.95
CA MET A 82 17.42 -1.67 -17.82
C MET A 82 18.73 -2.28 -18.30
N THR A 83 19.51 -1.53 -19.06
CA THR A 83 20.92 -1.79 -19.38
C THR A 83 21.78 -0.59 -18.96
N GLY A 84 23.09 -0.77 -18.84
CA GLY A 84 24.01 0.24 -18.33
C GLY A 84 24.39 0.02 -16.87
N GLN A 85 25.09 0.98 -16.27
CA GLN A 85 25.67 0.88 -14.93
C GLN A 85 25.28 2.08 -14.07
N VAL A 86 25.02 1.83 -12.80
CA VAL A 86 24.83 2.86 -11.76
C VAL A 86 25.83 2.58 -10.64
N ASP A 87 26.61 3.60 -10.31
CA ASP A 87 27.66 3.55 -9.30
C ASP A 87 27.35 4.53 -8.16
N VAL A 88 27.72 4.17 -6.95
CA VAL A 88 27.64 5.01 -5.75
C VAL A 88 29.06 5.17 -5.22
N ASN A 89 29.54 6.40 -5.09
CA ASN A 89 30.94 6.70 -4.73
C ASN A 89 31.96 5.93 -5.57
N GLY A 90 31.71 5.79 -6.87
CA GLY A 90 32.58 5.07 -7.81
C GLY A 90 32.49 3.54 -7.75
N ALA A 91 31.74 2.97 -6.82
CA ALA A 91 31.54 1.51 -6.72
C ALA A 91 30.16 1.11 -7.28
N LYS A 92 30.09 -0.05 -7.95
CA LYS A 92 28.86 -0.57 -8.51
C LYS A 92 27.79 -0.72 -7.45
N ARG A 93 26.58 -0.16 -7.69
CA ARG A 93 25.44 -0.17 -6.78
C ARG A 93 25.05 -1.58 -6.34
N LYS A 94 25.12 -1.85 -5.02
CA LYS A 94 24.57 -3.05 -4.39
C LYS A 94 23.12 -2.77 -3.98
N PHE A 95 22.14 -3.35 -4.67
CA PHE A 95 20.71 -2.99 -4.54
C PHE A 95 20.16 -3.04 -3.11
N LYS A 96 20.46 -4.08 -2.31
CA LYS A 96 19.97 -4.18 -0.92
C LYS A 96 20.50 -3.04 -0.05
N GLN A 97 21.80 -2.77 -0.14
CA GLN A 97 22.47 -1.73 0.65
C GLN A 97 22.03 -0.33 0.21
N PHE A 98 21.96 -0.09 -1.09
CA PHE A 98 21.53 1.19 -1.67
C PHE A 98 20.11 1.56 -1.22
N ARG A 99 19.16 0.61 -1.24
CA ARG A 99 17.78 0.86 -0.83
C ARG A 99 17.62 1.14 0.67
N LYS A 100 18.52 0.67 1.51
CA LYS A 100 18.55 1.04 2.94
C LYS A 100 19.07 2.47 3.16
N GLN A 101 19.78 3.03 2.20
CA GLN A 101 20.40 4.36 2.27
C GLN A 101 19.69 5.41 1.42
N SER A 102 18.68 5.01 0.66
CA SER A 102 17.92 5.89 -0.23
C SER A 102 16.43 5.81 0.07
N ALA A 103 15.77 6.95 0.02
CA ALA A 103 14.31 7.05 0.12
C ALA A 103 13.72 7.65 -1.16
N TYR A 104 12.48 7.28 -1.46
CA TYR A 104 11.74 7.75 -2.63
C TYR A 104 10.37 8.29 -2.22
N VAL A 105 10.13 9.55 -2.49
CA VAL A 105 8.85 10.22 -2.31
C VAL A 105 8.12 10.25 -3.65
N THR A 106 6.98 9.60 -3.72
CA THR A 106 6.16 9.51 -4.94
C THR A 106 5.42 10.82 -5.23
N GLN A 107 4.96 10.99 -6.48
CA GLN A 107 4.17 12.15 -6.90
C GLN A 107 2.88 12.29 -6.09
N HIS A 108 2.14 11.19 -5.90
CA HIS A 108 0.94 11.15 -5.06
C HIS A 108 1.28 10.79 -3.62
N ASP A 109 0.76 11.58 -2.67
CA ASP A 109 0.96 11.35 -1.25
C ASP A 109 -0.09 10.34 -0.74
N HIS A 110 0.22 9.05 -0.88
CA HIS A 110 -0.61 7.99 -0.31
C HIS A 110 -0.35 7.92 1.20
N LEU A 111 -1.19 8.60 1.99
CA LEU A 111 -1.08 8.73 3.44
C LEU A 111 -2.26 8.09 4.15
N LEU A 112 -2.07 7.65 5.41
CA LEU A 112 -3.13 7.17 6.28
C LEU A 112 -3.92 8.35 6.83
N LEU A 113 -5.13 8.59 6.31
CA LEU A 113 -5.92 9.80 6.55
C LEU A 113 -6.47 9.93 7.98
N ASN A 114 -6.62 8.82 8.70
CA ASN A 114 -7.26 8.76 10.01
C ASN A 114 -6.32 9.04 11.20
N LEU A 115 -5.01 9.13 10.95
CA LEU A 115 -3.98 9.41 11.95
C LEU A 115 -3.70 10.91 12.04
N THR A 116 -3.22 11.36 13.21
CA THR A 116 -2.60 12.69 13.34
C THR A 116 -1.16 12.63 12.83
N ILE A 117 -0.55 13.80 12.56
CA ILE A 117 0.86 13.87 12.14
C ILE A 117 1.77 13.18 13.15
N ASP A 118 1.57 13.47 14.44
CA ASP A 118 2.40 12.95 15.53
C ASP A 118 2.29 11.43 15.65
N GLU A 119 1.08 10.89 15.57
CA GLU A 119 0.84 9.45 15.58
C GLU A 119 1.45 8.74 14.38
N TYR A 120 1.30 9.31 13.18
CA TYR A 120 1.85 8.71 11.98
C TYR A 120 3.39 8.71 11.99
N MET A 121 4.01 9.82 12.43
CA MET A 121 5.46 9.88 12.55
C MET A 121 5.98 8.97 13.65
N THR A 122 5.26 8.82 14.76
CA THR A 122 5.61 7.87 15.84
C THR A 122 5.55 6.43 15.33
N ALA A 123 4.48 6.07 14.63
CA ALA A 123 4.33 4.77 13.99
C ALA A 123 5.47 4.49 13.00
N ALA A 124 5.76 5.43 12.11
CA ALA A 124 6.85 5.31 11.16
C ALA A 124 8.23 5.21 11.84
N ALA A 125 8.44 5.90 12.97
CA ALA A 125 9.69 5.79 13.72
C ALA A 125 9.86 4.41 14.37
N HIS A 126 8.79 3.83 14.89
CA HIS A 126 8.83 2.45 15.41
C HIS A 126 9.14 1.45 14.31
N LEU A 127 8.52 1.60 13.13
CA LEU A 127 8.74 0.70 11.99
C LEU A 127 10.13 0.83 11.34
N LYS A 128 10.68 2.05 11.25
CA LYS A 128 11.95 2.32 10.56
C LYS A 128 13.18 2.20 11.46
N LEU A 129 13.09 2.63 12.71
CA LEU A 129 14.23 2.66 13.64
C LEU A 129 14.35 1.38 14.50
N GLY A 130 13.26 0.59 14.58
CA GLY A 130 13.23 -0.66 15.34
C GLY A 130 13.41 -0.47 16.86
N ASN A 131 13.68 -1.59 17.55
CA ASN A 131 13.80 -1.64 19.01
C ASN A 131 15.17 -1.19 19.53
N ASN A 132 16.16 -1.01 18.64
CA ASN A 132 17.51 -0.61 19.00
C ASN A 132 17.64 0.87 19.37
N VAL A 133 16.61 1.69 19.09
CA VAL A 133 16.54 3.12 19.42
C VAL A 133 15.51 3.32 20.52
N THR A 134 15.89 4.03 21.59
CA THR A 134 14.98 4.29 22.71
C THR A 134 13.82 5.20 22.31
N ASP A 135 12.67 5.08 22.98
CA ASP A 135 11.48 5.89 22.66
C ASP A 135 11.75 7.40 22.84
N LYS A 136 12.63 7.78 23.76
CA LYS A 136 13.05 9.18 23.91
C LYS A 136 13.81 9.70 22.71
N GLU A 137 14.70 8.90 22.12
CA GLU A 137 15.44 9.24 20.91
C GLU A 137 14.51 9.30 19.69
N LYS A 138 13.55 8.37 19.59
CA LYS A 138 12.52 8.41 18.53
C LYS A 138 11.71 9.71 18.61
N HIS A 139 11.21 10.07 19.80
CA HIS A 139 10.48 11.32 20.01
C HIS A 139 11.32 12.56 19.70
N SER A 140 12.58 12.60 20.14
CA SER A 140 13.49 13.71 19.83
C SER A 140 13.72 13.87 18.32
N THR A 141 13.87 12.75 17.59
CA THR A 141 14.01 12.74 16.13
C THR A 141 12.76 13.27 15.44
N ILE A 142 11.57 12.80 15.88
CA ILE A 142 10.29 13.25 15.33
C ILE A 142 10.11 14.76 15.54
N GLU A 143 10.34 15.26 16.75
CA GLU A 143 10.21 16.67 17.08
C GLU A 143 11.15 17.55 16.26
N SER A 144 12.40 17.11 16.08
CA SER A 144 13.37 17.79 15.22
C SER A 144 12.90 17.86 13.77
N ILE A 145 12.39 16.77 13.21
CA ILE A 145 11.87 16.72 11.83
C ILE A 145 10.62 17.59 11.70
N GLN A 146 9.67 17.51 12.63
CA GLN A 146 8.46 18.34 12.65
C GLN A 146 8.80 19.84 12.68
N LYS A 147 9.79 20.22 13.48
CA LYS A 147 10.27 21.60 13.56
C LYS A 147 10.90 22.05 12.24
N THR A 148 11.77 21.24 11.65
CA THR A 148 12.44 21.55 10.39
C THR A 148 11.44 21.71 9.25
N LEU A 149 10.43 20.86 9.19
CA LEU A 149 9.39 20.88 8.14
C LEU A 149 8.25 21.87 8.42
N GLY A 150 8.30 22.61 9.55
CA GLY A 150 7.25 23.55 9.93
C GLY A 150 5.89 22.89 10.22
N LEU A 151 5.89 21.65 10.75
CA LEU A 151 4.70 20.88 11.09
C LEU A 151 4.38 20.88 12.59
N SER A 152 5.20 21.55 13.43
CA SER A 152 5.04 21.54 14.89
C SER A 152 3.69 22.07 15.38
N ASN A 153 3.11 23.06 14.68
CA ASN A 153 1.81 23.64 15.04
C ASN A 153 0.63 22.73 14.67
N SER A 154 0.82 21.86 13.69
CA SER A 154 -0.23 20.97 13.16
C SER A 154 -0.09 19.52 13.67
N LYS A 155 0.82 19.24 14.63
CA LYS A 155 1.16 17.87 15.06
C LYS A 155 -0.04 17.02 15.50
N GLN A 156 -1.07 17.64 16.09
CA GLN A 156 -2.30 16.96 16.52
C GLN A 156 -3.43 17.01 15.47
N THR A 157 -3.15 17.59 14.30
CA THR A 157 -4.13 17.65 13.21
C THR A 157 -4.15 16.33 12.46
N LYS A 158 -5.35 15.83 12.14
CA LYS A 158 -5.49 14.63 11.30
C LYS A 158 -4.99 14.87 9.89
N VAL A 159 -4.39 13.86 9.28
CA VAL A 159 -3.88 13.91 7.91
C VAL A 159 -4.97 14.30 6.90
N SER A 160 -6.21 13.85 7.11
CA SER A 160 -7.35 14.22 6.27
C SER A 160 -7.72 15.71 6.27
N CYS A 161 -7.24 16.47 7.26
CA CYS A 161 -7.51 17.91 7.42
C CYS A 161 -6.31 18.79 7.05
N LEU A 162 -5.22 18.21 6.56
CA LEU A 162 -4.01 18.94 6.18
C LEU A 162 -4.17 19.60 4.80
N SER A 163 -3.49 20.72 4.61
CA SER A 163 -3.29 21.31 3.29
C SER A 163 -2.40 20.42 2.41
N GLY A 164 -2.47 20.55 1.08
CA GLY A 164 -1.61 19.79 0.18
C GLY A 164 -0.11 19.97 0.46
N GLY A 165 0.31 21.19 0.80
CA GLY A 165 1.69 21.48 1.20
C GLY A 165 2.11 20.81 2.50
N GLU A 166 1.23 20.72 3.49
CA GLU A 166 1.48 19.98 4.75
C GLU A 166 1.54 18.48 4.50
N CYS A 167 0.65 17.92 3.67
CA CYS A 167 0.69 16.51 3.25
C CYS A 167 2.02 16.16 2.59
N LYS A 168 2.50 17.01 1.66
CA LYS A 168 3.78 16.79 0.99
C LYS A 168 4.95 16.86 1.97
N ARG A 169 4.98 17.86 2.88
CA ARG A 169 6.01 17.95 3.92
C ARG A 169 5.97 16.76 4.88
N LEU A 170 4.77 16.28 5.25
CA LEU A 170 4.63 15.06 6.04
C LEU A 170 5.18 13.84 5.29
N SER A 171 4.86 13.68 4.02
CA SER A 171 5.38 12.60 3.17
C SER A 171 6.91 12.59 3.12
N ILE A 172 7.54 13.77 3.00
CA ILE A 172 9.00 13.93 3.09
C ILE A 172 9.49 13.58 4.50
N GLY A 173 8.80 14.07 5.54
CA GLY A 173 9.16 13.83 6.94
C GLY A 173 9.20 12.36 7.32
N LEU A 174 8.21 11.60 6.87
CA LEU A 174 8.15 10.15 7.09
C LEU A 174 9.35 9.41 6.48
N GLU A 175 9.86 9.89 5.34
CA GLU A 175 11.04 9.29 4.71
C GLU A 175 12.37 9.80 5.32
N LEU A 176 12.38 10.91 6.06
CA LEU A 176 13.58 11.42 6.74
C LEU A 176 13.87 10.74 8.08
N ILE A 177 12.93 9.98 8.65
CA ILE A 177 13.06 9.38 9.99
C ILE A 177 14.29 8.47 10.11
N ASP A 178 14.58 7.67 9.09
CA ASP A 178 15.74 6.76 9.03
C ASP A 178 17.00 7.41 8.45
N ASN A 179 16.98 8.75 8.29
CA ASN A 179 18.11 9.56 7.85
C ASN A 179 18.78 9.07 6.54
N PRO A 180 18.04 8.98 5.42
CA PRO A 180 18.60 8.49 4.17
C PRO A 180 19.70 9.43 3.63
N ALA A 181 20.73 8.84 3.02
CA ALA A 181 21.81 9.60 2.40
C ALA A 181 21.43 10.17 1.02
N ILE A 182 20.51 9.48 0.33
CA ILE A 182 20.02 9.89 -0.99
C ILE A 182 18.49 9.99 -0.93
N LEU A 183 17.95 11.11 -1.38
CA LEU A 183 16.51 11.36 -1.43
C LEU A 183 16.06 11.64 -2.87
N PHE A 184 15.14 10.82 -3.35
CA PHE A 184 14.49 10.99 -4.64
C PHE A 184 13.06 11.48 -4.45
N LEU A 185 12.65 12.53 -5.18
CA LEU A 185 11.30 13.08 -5.11
C LEU A 185 10.72 13.24 -6.51
N ASP A 186 9.59 12.59 -6.76
CA ASP A 186 8.91 12.71 -8.04
C ASP A 186 7.84 13.81 -7.95
N GLU A 187 8.05 14.91 -8.68
CA GLU A 187 7.18 16.09 -8.74
C GLU A 187 6.68 16.61 -7.37
N PRO A 188 7.56 16.96 -6.42
CA PRO A 188 7.17 17.36 -5.06
C PRO A 188 6.36 18.66 -5.00
N THR A 189 6.28 19.42 -6.08
CA THR A 189 5.54 20.68 -6.19
C THR A 189 4.21 20.56 -6.94
N SER A 190 3.90 19.37 -7.47
CA SER A 190 2.67 19.14 -8.21
C SER A 190 1.44 19.31 -7.30
N GLY A 191 0.44 20.08 -7.75
CA GLY A 191 -0.77 20.35 -6.98
C GLY A 191 -0.61 21.31 -5.81
N LEU A 192 0.55 21.97 -5.66
CA LEU A 192 0.79 22.98 -4.64
C LEU A 192 0.70 24.39 -5.22
N ASP A 193 0.28 25.33 -4.39
CA ASP A 193 0.38 26.77 -4.70
C ASP A 193 1.86 27.24 -4.73
N SER A 194 2.10 28.41 -5.32
CA SER A 194 3.45 28.93 -5.51
C SER A 194 4.21 29.13 -4.19
N SER A 195 3.54 29.54 -3.12
CA SER A 195 4.17 29.75 -1.81
C SER A 195 4.57 28.43 -1.15
N SER A 196 3.69 27.44 -1.18
CA SER A 196 3.97 26.09 -0.66
C SER A 196 5.06 25.38 -1.47
N SER A 197 5.08 25.57 -2.80
CA SER A 197 6.12 25.04 -3.68
C SER A 197 7.49 25.63 -3.34
N MET A 198 7.58 26.96 -3.16
CA MET A 198 8.82 27.63 -2.74
C MET A 198 9.31 27.14 -1.38
N LEU A 199 8.40 27.01 -0.41
CA LEU A 199 8.75 26.51 0.92
C LEU A 199 9.26 25.05 0.84
N CYS A 200 8.59 24.20 0.07
CA CYS A 200 8.98 22.80 -0.13
C CYS A 200 10.39 22.69 -0.72
N ILE A 201 10.69 23.43 -1.79
CA ILE A 201 12.01 23.38 -2.44
C ILE A 201 13.10 23.99 -1.57
N ALA A 202 12.80 25.09 -0.86
CA ALA A 202 13.75 25.64 0.12
C ALA A 202 14.13 24.62 1.21
N LEU A 203 13.16 23.89 1.75
CA LEU A 203 13.40 22.81 2.71
C LEU A 203 14.26 21.68 2.10
N LEU A 204 14.00 21.29 0.85
CA LEU A 204 14.80 20.28 0.16
C LEU A 204 16.25 20.75 -0.07
N ARG A 205 16.44 22.02 -0.34
CA ARG A 205 17.78 22.64 -0.46
C ARG A 205 18.53 22.59 0.88
N ASP A 206 17.87 22.91 1.99
CA ASP A 206 18.48 22.82 3.32
C ASP A 206 18.84 21.37 3.67
N ILE A 207 17.97 20.42 3.32
CA ILE A 207 18.22 18.98 3.46
C ILE A 207 19.43 18.55 2.61
N ALA A 208 19.56 19.02 1.37
CA ALA A 208 20.71 18.74 0.52
C ALA A 208 22.00 19.29 1.14
N ARG A 209 21.99 20.57 1.57
CA ARG A 209 23.15 21.24 2.22
C ARG A 209 23.64 20.59 3.48
N SER A 210 22.80 19.77 4.14
CA SER A 210 23.23 18.95 5.28
C SER A 210 24.11 17.74 4.86
N GLY A 211 24.53 17.64 3.60
CA GLY A 211 25.41 16.59 3.06
C GLY A 211 24.69 15.45 2.33
N ARG A 212 23.40 15.54 2.09
CA ARG A 212 22.62 14.54 1.34
C ARG A 212 22.60 14.82 -0.16
N THR A 213 22.42 13.78 -0.96
CA THR A 213 22.13 13.91 -2.40
C THR A 213 20.62 13.97 -2.57
N VAL A 214 20.11 15.10 -3.04
CA VAL A 214 18.68 15.28 -3.27
C VAL A 214 18.41 15.48 -4.75
N VAL A 215 17.58 14.57 -5.32
CA VAL A 215 17.24 14.57 -6.75
C VAL A 215 15.73 14.67 -6.88
N THR A 216 15.23 15.64 -7.61
CA THR A 216 13.80 15.86 -7.81
C THR A 216 13.45 16.02 -9.28
N THR A 217 12.33 15.45 -9.71
CA THR A 217 11.71 15.82 -11.00
C THR A 217 10.83 17.03 -10.80
N ILE A 218 10.83 17.96 -11.72
CA ILE A 218 9.93 19.11 -11.70
C ILE A 218 9.32 19.32 -13.09
N HIS A 219 8.06 19.73 -13.09
CA HIS A 219 7.34 20.13 -14.27
C HIS A 219 7.18 21.65 -14.27
N GLN A 220 7.74 22.36 -15.25
CA GLN A 220 7.63 23.81 -15.47
C GLN A 220 7.84 24.66 -14.20
N PRO A 221 9.05 24.72 -13.62
CA PRO A 221 9.32 25.56 -12.47
C PRO A 221 9.28 27.05 -12.84
N SER A 222 8.72 27.90 -11.96
CA SER A 222 8.90 29.37 -12.11
C SER A 222 10.38 29.73 -11.98
N THR A 223 10.78 30.88 -12.53
CA THR A 223 12.18 31.38 -12.47
C THR A 223 12.68 31.42 -11.02
N ARG A 224 11.87 31.92 -10.08
CA ARG A 224 12.23 31.97 -8.65
C ARG A 224 12.44 30.58 -8.05
N LEU A 225 11.69 29.58 -8.52
CA LEU A 225 11.83 28.20 -8.05
C LEU A 225 13.09 27.58 -8.66
N LEU A 226 13.40 27.88 -9.92
CA LEU A 226 14.59 27.42 -10.63
C LEU A 226 15.89 27.86 -9.93
N ASP A 227 15.94 29.07 -9.42
CA ASP A 227 17.08 29.64 -8.69
C ASP A 227 17.39 28.96 -7.36
N GLN A 228 16.49 28.10 -6.86
CA GLN A 228 16.72 27.32 -5.65
C GLN A 228 17.55 26.06 -5.90
N PHE A 229 17.69 25.62 -7.15
CA PHE A 229 18.45 24.43 -7.52
C PHE A 229 19.93 24.74 -7.74
N ASP A 230 20.77 23.80 -7.37
CA ASP A 230 22.21 23.91 -7.59
C ASP A 230 22.61 23.31 -8.96
N HIS A 231 21.88 22.29 -9.40
CA HIS A 231 22.23 21.52 -10.60
C HIS A 231 20.98 21.12 -11.40
N LEU A 232 21.09 21.16 -12.72
CA LEU A 232 20.04 20.75 -13.66
C LEU A 232 20.46 19.55 -14.47
N TYR A 233 19.50 18.67 -14.72
CA TYR A 233 19.61 17.56 -15.65
C TYR A 233 18.38 17.55 -16.57
N ILE A 234 18.55 17.90 -17.85
CA ILE A 234 17.41 18.05 -18.78
C ILE A 234 17.35 16.84 -19.71
N VAL A 235 16.20 16.17 -19.71
CA VAL A 235 15.92 14.98 -20.53
C VAL A 235 14.98 15.36 -21.68
N ALA A 236 15.37 15.03 -22.90
CA ALA A 236 14.59 15.22 -24.11
C ALA A 236 14.62 13.96 -24.98
N GLY A 237 13.46 13.44 -25.38
CA GLY A 237 13.38 12.22 -26.21
C GLY A 237 14.15 11.02 -25.66
N GLY A 238 14.21 10.86 -24.33
CA GLY A 238 14.93 9.77 -23.68
C GLY A 238 16.45 9.92 -23.66
N ARG A 239 16.99 11.11 -23.96
CA ARG A 239 18.43 11.46 -23.95
C ARG A 239 18.69 12.67 -23.10
N CYS A 240 19.92 12.84 -22.61
CA CYS A 240 20.33 14.03 -21.88
C CYS A 240 20.63 15.18 -22.84
N MET A 241 20.00 16.33 -22.66
CA MET A 241 20.23 17.54 -23.44
C MET A 241 21.15 18.52 -22.71
N TYR A 242 21.07 18.57 -21.37
CA TYR A 242 21.90 19.43 -20.53
C TYR A 242 22.18 18.77 -19.19
N GLN A 243 23.39 18.93 -18.72
CA GLN A 243 23.80 18.63 -17.35
C GLN A 243 24.81 19.67 -16.88
N GLY A 244 24.47 20.41 -15.82
CA GLY A 244 25.33 21.46 -15.29
C GLY A 244 24.64 22.36 -14.26
N PRO A 245 25.34 23.39 -13.73
CA PRO A 245 24.75 24.40 -12.85
C PRO A 245 23.60 25.15 -13.52
N VAL A 246 22.66 25.67 -12.71
CA VAL A 246 21.51 26.45 -13.22
C VAL A 246 21.97 27.66 -14.04
N ASP A 247 22.95 28.39 -13.53
CA ASP A 247 23.47 29.63 -14.15
C ASP A 247 24.13 29.39 -15.51
N SER A 248 24.63 28.19 -15.76
CA SER A 248 25.32 27.84 -17.01
C SER A 248 24.36 27.34 -18.12
N LEU A 249 23.06 27.23 -17.85
CA LEU A 249 22.08 26.76 -18.83
C LEU A 249 21.95 27.68 -20.03
N ILE A 250 21.74 28.97 -19.78
CA ILE A 250 21.58 29.98 -20.86
C ILE A 250 22.87 30.14 -21.67
N PRO A 251 24.06 30.30 -21.04
CA PRO A 251 25.33 30.28 -21.78
C PRO A 251 25.50 29.04 -22.67
N TYR A 252 25.14 27.88 -22.19
CA TYR A 252 25.21 26.64 -22.99
C TYR A 252 24.30 26.70 -24.22
N LEU A 253 23.04 27.13 -24.07
CA LEU A 253 22.12 27.27 -25.20
C LEU A 253 22.60 28.32 -26.21
N GLN A 254 23.22 29.38 -25.74
CA GLN A 254 23.82 30.42 -26.62
C GLN A 254 24.97 29.90 -27.49
N THR A 255 25.73 28.89 -27.00
CA THR A 255 26.79 28.26 -27.84
C THR A 255 26.22 27.58 -29.08
N MET A 256 24.92 27.26 -29.08
CA MET A 256 24.19 26.64 -30.20
C MET A 256 23.32 27.66 -30.96
N ASN A 257 23.58 28.97 -30.78
CA ASN A 257 22.80 30.09 -31.34
C ASN A 257 21.33 30.14 -30.91
N LEU A 258 21.03 29.62 -29.69
CA LEU A 258 19.71 29.67 -29.08
C LEU A 258 19.69 30.76 -28.01
N TYR A 259 19.01 31.86 -28.30
CA TYR A 259 18.94 33.04 -27.41
C TYR A 259 17.59 33.04 -26.68
N CYS A 260 17.63 32.96 -25.36
CA CYS A 260 16.43 33.09 -24.54
C CYS A 260 15.90 34.53 -24.59
N PRO A 261 14.61 34.74 -24.90
CA PRO A 261 14.02 36.09 -24.85
C PRO A 261 14.08 36.68 -23.43
N SER A 262 14.26 38.01 -23.31
CA SER A 262 14.51 38.70 -22.04
C SER A 262 13.44 38.52 -20.97
N TYR A 263 12.20 38.19 -21.34
CA TYR A 263 11.08 37.99 -20.43
C TYR A 263 10.61 36.51 -20.34
N HIS A 264 11.35 35.61 -20.97
CA HIS A 264 11.02 34.20 -20.96
C HIS A 264 11.70 33.47 -19.79
N ASN A 265 11.00 32.50 -19.19
CA ASN A 265 11.58 31.68 -18.14
C ASN A 265 12.64 30.73 -18.74
N PRO A 266 13.88 30.71 -18.24
CA PRO A 266 14.93 29.83 -18.76
C PRO A 266 14.57 28.34 -18.78
N ALA A 267 13.78 27.86 -17.80
CA ALA A 267 13.33 26.50 -17.79
C ALA A 267 12.32 26.18 -18.89
N ASP A 268 11.35 27.08 -19.10
CA ASP A 268 10.34 26.94 -20.15
C ASP A 268 11.00 27.00 -21.52
N PHE A 269 11.93 27.98 -21.74
CA PHE A 269 12.70 28.07 -22.97
C PHE A 269 13.48 26.76 -23.26
N ALA A 270 14.14 26.19 -22.25
CA ALA A 270 14.85 24.92 -22.43
C ALA A 270 13.89 23.73 -22.74
N ILE A 271 12.67 23.73 -22.18
CA ILE A 271 11.64 22.73 -22.47
C ILE A 271 11.09 22.91 -23.89
N ASP A 272 10.89 24.14 -24.36
CA ASP A 272 10.43 24.44 -25.73
C ASP A 272 11.47 24.01 -26.76
N VAL A 273 12.77 24.26 -26.48
CA VAL A 273 13.89 23.77 -27.29
C VAL A 273 13.90 22.23 -27.29
N ALA A 274 13.68 21.58 -26.13
CA ALA A 274 13.62 20.14 -26.00
C ALA A 274 12.42 19.52 -26.73
N SER A 275 11.32 20.29 -26.86
CA SER A 275 10.11 19.90 -27.60
C SER A 275 10.25 20.09 -29.12
N GLY A 276 11.30 20.78 -29.58
CA GLY A 276 11.59 21.00 -31.00
C GLY A 276 10.99 22.25 -31.62
N GLU A 277 10.46 23.18 -30.82
CA GLU A 277 9.86 24.43 -31.31
C GLU A 277 10.89 25.35 -32.03
N TYR A 278 12.16 25.23 -31.67
CA TYR A 278 13.28 25.95 -32.27
C TYR A 278 14.03 25.15 -33.37
N GLY A 279 13.36 24.15 -33.96
CA GLY A 279 13.93 23.32 -35.02
C GLY A 279 14.69 22.09 -34.49
N ASN A 280 15.32 21.35 -35.38
CA ASN A 280 16.02 20.09 -35.06
C ASN A 280 17.43 20.34 -34.49
N VAL A 281 17.54 21.06 -33.37
CA VAL A 281 18.81 21.37 -32.68
C VAL A 281 19.18 20.34 -31.61
N LEU A 282 18.22 19.49 -31.21
CA LEU A 282 18.37 18.54 -30.14
C LEU A 282 19.57 17.59 -30.31
N PRO A 283 19.87 16.99 -31.50
CA PRO A 283 21.05 16.14 -31.68
C PRO A 283 22.35 16.86 -31.35
N LYS A 284 22.49 18.12 -31.75
CA LYS A 284 23.71 18.92 -31.48
C LYS A 284 23.90 19.19 -29.98
N LEU A 285 22.81 19.49 -29.28
CA LEU A 285 22.83 19.69 -27.83
C LEU A 285 23.21 18.37 -27.08
N ILE A 286 22.69 17.24 -27.50
CA ILE A 286 23.02 15.93 -26.92
C ILE A 286 24.50 15.61 -27.15
N ASP A 287 25.00 15.85 -28.37
CA ASP A 287 26.41 15.59 -28.73
C ASP A 287 27.36 16.53 -27.97
N GLY A 288 26.97 17.78 -27.71
CA GLY A 288 27.76 18.77 -26.98
C GLY A 288 28.14 18.35 -25.56
N ILE A 289 27.26 17.59 -24.90
CA ILE A 289 27.50 17.03 -23.55
C ILE A 289 27.68 15.51 -23.57
N GLU A 290 27.86 14.89 -24.75
CA GLU A 290 28.01 13.44 -24.90
C GLU A 290 26.90 12.65 -24.17
N ASN A 291 25.64 13.05 -24.36
CA ASN A 291 24.47 12.45 -23.72
C ASN A 291 24.61 12.37 -22.17
N GLY A 292 25.16 13.44 -21.56
CA GLY A 292 25.33 13.55 -20.11
C GLY A 292 26.63 12.97 -19.55
N ARG A 293 27.59 12.54 -20.39
CA ARG A 293 28.93 12.14 -19.91
C ARG A 293 29.77 13.33 -19.47
N ARG A 294 29.56 14.50 -20.09
CA ARG A 294 30.23 15.76 -19.74
C ARG A 294 29.29 16.68 -18.97
N ILE A 295 29.81 17.29 -17.90
CA ILE A 295 29.13 18.38 -17.19
C ILE A 295 29.58 19.69 -17.84
N TYR A 296 28.63 20.52 -18.28
CA TYR A 296 28.97 21.83 -18.78
C TYR A 296 29.34 22.75 -17.60
N GLN A 297 30.57 23.26 -17.60
CA GLN A 297 31.05 24.27 -16.66
C GLN A 297 31.70 25.42 -17.48
N GLU A 298 31.17 26.61 -17.27
CA GLU A 298 31.85 27.81 -17.78
C GLU A 298 33.12 28.01 -16.95
N ASN A 299 34.30 28.08 -17.60
CA ASN A 299 35.65 28.10 -17.04
C ASN A 299 35.75 28.65 -15.61
N SER A 300 35.71 27.81 -14.62
CA SER A 300 36.10 28.10 -13.25
C SER A 300 37.08 27.04 -12.76
N VAL A 301 38.19 27.55 -12.25
CA VAL A 301 39.38 26.86 -11.74
C VAL A 301 39.06 25.61 -10.93
N THR A 302 39.66 24.53 -11.34
CA THR A 302 39.63 23.21 -10.65
C THR A 302 40.15 23.31 -9.24
N SER A 303 39.29 22.92 -8.26
CA SER A 303 39.73 22.51 -6.93
C SER A 303 39.96 21.00 -6.88
N PRO A 304 41.00 20.54 -6.20
CA PRO A 304 41.40 19.13 -6.23
C PRO A 304 40.46 18.22 -5.43
N ALA A 305 40.27 17.02 -5.96
CA ALA A 305 39.50 15.94 -5.37
C ALA A 305 40.07 15.50 -4.02
N SER A 306 39.22 15.38 -3.02
CA SER A 306 39.54 14.78 -1.72
C SER A 306 39.63 13.26 -1.83
N PRO A 307 40.53 12.59 -1.08
CA PRO A 307 40.79 11.16 -1.25
C PRO A 307 39.65 10.29 -0.67
N SER A 308 39.33 9.24 -1.42
CA SER A 308 38.39 8.20 -1.05
C SER A 308 38.94 7.34 0.08
N LEU A 309 38.29 7.37 1.25
CA LEU A 309 38.49 6.39 2.31
C LEU A 309 37.49 5.25 2.13
N SER A 310 38.04 4.08 1.85
CA SER A 310 37.30 2.82 1.87
C SER A 310 37.06 2.40 3.34
N HIS A 311 35.82 2.41 3.78
CA HIS A 311 35.45 1.83 5.06
C HIS A 311 34.50 0.63 4.83
N ASP A 312 34.93 -0.50 5.37
CA ASP A 312 34.16 -1.72 5.50
C ASP A 312 32.97 -1.48 6.45
N THR A 313 31.75 -1.67 5.95
CA THR A 313 30.53 -1.55 6.77
C THR A 313 30.11 -2.92 7.27
N GLY A 314 30.19 -3.11 8.58
CA GLY A 314 29.71 -4.30 9.27
C GLY A 314 28.20 -4.53 9.05
N PHE A 315 27.84 -5.78 8.86
CA PHE A 315 26.48 -6.26 8.71
C PHE A 315 25.77 -6.27 10.06
N TYR A 316 24.54 -5.74 10.12
CA TYR A 316 23.59 -6.01 11.19
C TYR A 316 22.47 -6.91 10.66
N GLU A 317 22.14 -7.93 11.45
CA GLU A 317 21.03 -8.85 11.23
C GLU A 317 19.68 -8.13 11.34
N ASP A 318 18.71 -8.61 10.55
CA ASP A 318 17.35 -8.07 10.49
C ASP A 318 16.61 -8.44 11.81
N ASP A 319 16.44 -7.51 12.72
CA ASP A 319 15.49 -7.63 13.82
C ASP A 319 14.06 -7.50 13.24
N GLU A 320 13.24 -8.53 13.45
CA GLU A 320 11.83 -8.54 13.07
C GLU A 320 11.09 -7.47 13.87
N MET A 321 10.66 -6.44 13.17
CA MET A 321 9.83 -5.36 13.72
C MET A 321 8.37 -5.74 13.76
N ASP A 322 7.67 -5.33 14.80
CA ASP A 322 6.27 -5.66 15.06
C ASP A 322 5.32 -4.59 14.45
N PRO A 323 4.81 -4.81 13.21
CA PRO A 323 3.92 -3.85 12.55
C PRO A 323 2.47 -3.89 13.10
N MET A 324 2.24 -4.67 14.17
CA MET A 324 0.90 -4.98 14.65
C MET A 324 0.18 -3.78 15.27
N LEU A 325 0.91 -2.91 15.99
CA LEU A 325 0.33 -1.76 16.70
C LEU A 325 -0.26 -0.70 15.77
N ASP A 326 0.39 -0.45 14.62
CA ASP A 326 0.03 0.64 13.71
C ASP A 326 -1.18 0.29 12.83
N VAL A 327 -1.23 -0.96 12.37
CA VAL A 327 -2.38 -1.47 11.61
C VAL A 327 -3.63 -1.54 12.50
N CYS A 328 -3.49 -1.97 13.76
CA CYS A 328 -4.59 -2.00 14.73
C CYS A 328 -5.16 -0.59 14.99
N SER A 329 -4.31 0.42 15.21
CA SER A 329 -4.77 1.77 15.52
C SER A 329 -5.56 2.42 14.37
N SER A 330 -5.17 2.21 13.13
CA SER A 330 -5.85 2.73 11.95
C SER A 330 -7.26 2.12 11.79
N ILE A 331 -7.39 0.80 11.96
CA ILE A 331 -8.67 0.08 11.82
C ILE A 331 -9.68 0.51 12.90
N TRP A 332 -9.23 0.63 14.17
CA TRP A 332 -10.10 1.02 15.28
C TRP A 332 -10.62 2.46 15.16
N ARG A 333 -9.96 3.31 14.40
CA ARG A 333 -10.33 4.73 14.23
C ARG A 333 -11.29 5.01 13.08
N GLU A 334 -11.57 4.06 12.22
CA GLU A 334 -12.66 4.18 11.23
C GLU A 334 -14.04 4.05 11.89
N LYS A 335 -14.38 5.04 12.75
CA LYS A 335 -15.63 5.03 13.52
C LYS A 335 -16.86 4.91 12.63
N ILE A 336 -16.89 5.58 11.48
CA ILE A 336 -18.05 5.61 10.58
C ILE A 336 -18.31 4.20 10.04
N LEU A 337 -17.31 3.54 9.48
CA LEU A 337 -17.48 2.21 8.90
C LEU A 337 -17.82 1.16 9.97
N THR A 338 -17.16 1.23 11.13
CA THR A 338 -17.44 0.33 12.28
C THR A 338 -18.85 0.53 12.80
N THR A 339 -19.32 1.78 12.96
CA THR A 339 -20.69 2.08 13.40
C THR A 339 -21.73 1.61 12.37
N MET A 340 -21.49 1.83 11.07
CA MET A 340 -22.37 1.33 10.00
C MET A 340 -22.45 -0.20 10.00
N ARG A 341 -21.33 -0.91 10.16
CA ARG A 341 -21.32 -2.38 10.28
C ARG A 341 -22.13 -2.85 11.49
N LEU A 342 -21.91 -2.23 12.65
CA LEU A 342 -22.64 -2.56 13.88
C LEU A 342 -24.15 -2.37 13.68
N THR A 343 -24.57 -1.20 13.19
CA THR A 343 -25.99 -0.89 12.94
C THR A 343 -26.61 -1.89 11.97
N LEU A 344 -25.91 -2.23 10.88
CA LEU A 344 -26.39 -3.20 9.89
C LEU A 344 -26.61 -4.59 10.52
N HIS A 345 -25.66 -5.10 11.31
CA HIS A 345 -25.82 -6.41 11.96
C HIS A 345 -26.99 -6.43 12.93
N VAL A 346 -27.16 -5.39 13.74
CA VAL A 346 -28.28 -5.28 14.69
C VAL A 346 -29.62 -5.17 13.95
N CYS A 347 -29.73 -4.28 12.96
CA CYS A 347 -30.98 -4.07 12.24
C CYS A 347 -31.43 -5.32 11.47
N ILE A 348 -30.50 -5.98 10.77
CA ILE A 348 -30.83 -7.19 10.00
C ILE A 348 -31.13 -8.36 10.93
N SER A 349 -30.39 -8.51 12.04
CA SER A 349 -30.68 -9.55 13.06
C SER A 349 -32.11 -9.41 13.63
N ILE A 350 -32.51 -8.18 14.00
CA ILE A 350 -33.85 -7.92 14.52
C ILE A 350 -34.90 -8.15 13.42
N LEU A 351 -34.67 -7.65 12.20
CA LEU A 351 -35.60 -7.83 11.08
C LEU A 351 -35.85 -9.31 10.78
N VAL A 352 -34.78 -10.10 10.65
CA VAL A 352 -34.87 -11.54 10.40
C VAL A 352 -35.51 -12.26 11.58
N GLY A 353 -35.15 -11.90 12.82
CA GLY A 353 -35.76 -12.44 14.03
C GLY A 353 -37.26 -12.17 14.13
N LEU A 354 -37.72 -11.00 13.68
CA LEU A 354 -39.16 -10.67 13.61
C LEU A 354 -39.92 -11.42 12.51
N LEU A 355 -39.29 -11.58 11.33
CA LEU A 355 -39.86 -12.33 10.20
C LEU A 355 -40.02 -13.82 10.52
N TYR A 356 -39.08 -14.37 11.28
CA TYR A 356 -39.03 -15.79 11.65
C TYR A 356 -39.26 -15.99 13.15
N TRP A 357 -40.25 -15.30 13.68
CA TRP A 357 -40.56 -15.31 15.11
C TRP A 357 -40.98 -16.70 15.59
N GLN A 358 -40.24 -17.24 16.57
CA GLN A 358 -40.54 -18.50 17.27
C GLN A 358 -40.64 -19.76 16.39
N ILE A 359 -39.98 -19.82 15.22
CA ILE A 359 -40.05 -20.97 14.30
C ILE A 359 -39.11 -22.14 14.68
N GLY A 360 -38.20 -21.96 15.64
CA GLY A 360 -37.10 -22.92 15.88
C GLY A 360 -37.55 -24.29 16.40
N ASP A 361 -38.70 -24.36 17.10
CA ASP A 361 -39.23 -25.62 17.67
C ASP A 361 -40.44 -26.19 16.90
N ASP A 362 -40.81 -25.61 15.75
CA ASP A 362 -41.95 -26.05 14.94
C ASP A 362 -41.52 -27.06 13.85
N ALA A 363 -42.04 -28.28 13.91
CA ALA A 363 -41.76 -29.34 12.94
C ALA A 363 -42.21 -29.01 11.51
N ASN A 364 -43.26 -28.19 11.32
CA ASN A 364 -43.76 -27.79 10.01
C ASN A 364 -42.93 -26.63 9.42
N ALA A 365 -42.29 -25.82 10.27
CA ALA A 365 -41.48 -24.68 9.87
C ALA A 365 -39.98 -24.99 9.68
N ILE A 366 -39.56 -26.27 9.76
CA ILE A 366 -38.17 -26.69 9.74
C ILE A 366 -37.43 -26.25 8.47
N HIS A 367 -38.08 -26.28 7.29
CA HIS A 367 -37.51 -25.79 6.04
C HIS A 367 -37.31 -24.29 6.06
N ASN A 368 -38.26 -23.55 6.65
CA ASN A 368 -38.15 -22.10 6.79
C ASN A 368 -37.01 -21.73 7.76
N ASN A 369 -36.85 -22.51 8.84
CA ASN A 369 -35.73 -22.33 9.76
C ASN A 369 -34.38 -22.60 9.09
N ALA A 370 -34.26 -23.67 8.30
CA ALA A 370 -33.06 -23.94 7.50
C ALA A 370 -32.77 -22.84 6.47
N GLY A 371 -33.82 -22.31 5.82
CA GLY A 371 -33.70 -21.17 4.88
C GLY A 371 -33.22 -19.89 5.58
N MET A 372 -33.76 -19.57 6.76
CA MET A 372 -33.34 -18.44 7.59
C MET A 372 -31.86 -18.55 7.99
N LEU A 373 -31.42 -19.73 8.41
CA LEU A 373 -30.03 -19.97 8.77
C LEU A 373 -29.10 -19.86 7.55
N PHE A 374 -29.52 -20.40 6.42
CA PHE A 374 -28.77 -20.26 5.16
C PHE A 374 -28.63 -18.81 4.70
N PHE A 375 -29.73 -18.03 4.81
CA PHE A 375 -29.67 -16.58 4.57
C PHE A 375 -28.68 -15.89 5.51
N SER A 376 -28.64 -16.29 6.79
CA SER A 376 -27.72 -15.73 7.78
C SER A 376 -26.25 -15.99 7.41
N LEU A 377 -25.93 -17.17 6.86
CA LEU A 377 -24.59 -17.46 6.33
C LEU A 377 -24.20 -16.56 5.17
N ILE A 378 -25.12 -16.34 4.22
CA ILE A 378 -24.92 -15.44 3.10
C ILE A 378 -24.68 -14.02 3.59
N PHE A 379 -25.54 -13.54 4.48
CA PHE A 379 -25.44 -12.21 5.05
C PHE A 379 -24.09 -11.98 5.73
N ILE A 380 -23.65 -12.86 6.61
CA ILE A 380 -22.37 -12.75 7.33
C ILE A 380 -21.19 -12.77 6.38
N LEU A 381 -21.21 -13.64 5.35
CA LEU A 381 -20.15 -13.67 4.34
C LEU A 381 -20.00 -12.30 3.66
N TYR A 382 -21.10 -11.74 3.14
CA TYR A 382 -21.06 -10.46 2.43
C TYR A 382 -20.77 -9.29 3.36
N ALA A 383 -21.31 -9.29 4.57
CA ALA A 383 -21.05 -8.26 5.57
C ALA A 383 -19.59 -8.20 6.02
N ALA A 384 -18.86 -9.33 5.98
CA ALA A 384 -17.44 -9.40 6.23
C ALA A 384 -16.61 -9.05 4.98
N MET A 385 -17.02 -9.52 3.79
CA MET A 385 -16.28 -9.42 2.53
C MET A 385 -16.25 -7.98 1.98
N MET A 386 -17.43 -7.33 1.88
CA MET A 386 -17.58 -6.04 1.20
C MET A 386 -16.73 -4.92 1.82
N PRO A 387 -16.78 -4.67 3.13
CA PRO A 387 -15.96 -3.63 3.72
C PRO A 387 -14.45 -3.94 3.62
N THR A 388 -14.08 -5.23 3.69
CA THR A 388 -12.67 -5.63 3.67
C THR A 388 -12.01 -5.33 2.34
N PHE A 389 -12.64 -5.63 1.19
CA PHE A 389 -12.00 -5.32 -0.09
C PHE A 389 -11.96 -3.81 -0.34
N LEU A 390 -12.98 -3.03 0.10
CA LEU A 390 -12.99 -1.57 -0.04
C LEU A 390 -11.84 -0.92 0.73
N THR A 391 -11.72 -1.23 2.02
CA THR A 391 -10.67 -0.65 2.86
C THR A 391 -9.27 -1.10 2.42
N PHE A 392 -9.11 -2.38 2.12
CA PHE A 392 -7.81 -2.91 1.74
C PHE A 392 -7.31 -2.36 0.39
N THR A 393 -8.19 -2.12 -0.58
CA THR A 393 -7.78 -1.54 -1.86
C THR A 393 -7.24 -0.11 -1.68
N LEU A 394 -7.83 0.69 -0.77
CA LEU A 394 -7.34 2.03 -0.44
C LEU A 394 -6.00 1.98 0.32
N GLU A 395 -5.88 1.10 1.30
CA GLU A 395 -4.65 0.90 2.07
C GLU A 395 -3.50 0.33 1.22
N ARG A 396 -3.80 -0.40 0.15
CA ARG A 396 -2.82 -1.02 -0.74
C ARG A 396 -1.83 -0.02 -1.35
N GLU A 397 -2.28 1.18 -1.72
CA GLU A 397 -1.41 2.21 -2.30
C GLU A 397 -0.41 2.73 -1.26
N VAL A 398 -0.84 2.89 -0.01
CA VAL A 398 0.04 3.21 1.13
C VAL A 398 1.05 2.08 1.34
N LEU A 399 0.57 0.83 1.38
CA LEU A 399 1.42 -0.37 1.50
C LEU A 399 2.50 -0.44 0.40
N ILE A 400 2.13 -0.15 -0.85
CA ILE A 400 3.07 -0.15 -1.97
C ILE A 400 4.20 0.85 -1.71
N ARG A 401 3.89 2.08 -1.30
CA ARG A 401 4.87 3.12 -0.97
C ARG A 401 5.80 2.67 0.17
N GLU A 402 5.23 2.23 1.28
CA GLU A 402 5.98 1.84 2.48
C GLU A 402 6.86 0.60 2.23
N HIS A 403 6.32 -0.40 1.53
CA HIS A 403 7.10 -1.58 1.15
C HIS A 403 8.22 -1.27 0.15
N LEU A 404 8.01 -0.32 -0.78
CA LEU A 404 9.03 0.11 -1.72
C LEU A 404 10.18 0.83 -0.98
N ASN A 405 9.89 1.60 0.06
CA ASN A 405 10.87 2.24 0.94
C ASN A 405 11.39 1.32 2.07
N GLN A 406 11.01 0.03 2.06
CA GLN A 406 11.50 -0.99 3.01
C GLN A 406 11.17 -0.69 4.49
N TRP A 407 10.00 -0.14 4.78
CA TRP A 407 9.59 0.11 6.15
C TRP A 407 9.42 -1.21 6.94
N TYR A 408 8.91 -2.26 6.29
CA TYR A 408 8.67 -3.58 6.88
C TYR A 408 8.66 -4.72 5.87
N ASN A 409 8.69 -5.93 6.39
CA ASN A 409 8.59 -7.15 5.58
C ASN A 409 7.11 -7.43 5.21
N LEU A 410 6.85 -7.77 3.95
CA LEU A 410 5.49 -8.08 3.46
C LEU A 410 4.80 -9.21 4.26
N LYS A 411 5.56 -10.22 4.71
CA LYS A 411 5.01 -11.32 5.52
C LYS A 411 4.48 -10.81 6.88
N ALA A 412 5.27 -9.97 7.54
CA ALA A 412 4.92 -9.39 8.83
C ALA A 412 3.67 -8.51 8.72
N TYR A 413 3.61 -7.64 7.71
CA TYR A 413 2.42 -6.82 7.43
C TYR A 413 1.16 -7.67 7.22
N PHE A 414 1.24 -8.70 6.35
CA PHE A 414 0.08 -9.53 6.03
C PHE A 414 -0.42 -10.31 7.24
N LEU A 415 0.49 -10.79 8.10
CA LEU A 415 0.14 -11.44 9.36
C LEU A 415 -0.50 -10.45 10.35
N ALA A 416 0.10 -9.27 10.52
CA ALA A 416 -0.44 -8.22 11.38
C ALA A 416 -1.85 -7.79 10.95
N LYS A 417 -2.08 -7.58 9.65
CA LYS A 417 -3.41 -7.27 9.10
C LYS A 417 -4.41 -8.38 9.37
N THR A 418 -3.99 -9.64 9.23
CA THR A 418 -4.85 -10.79 9.53
C THR A 418 -5.26 -10.80 11.00
N LEU A 419 -4.32 -10.60 11.93
CA LEU A 419 -4.58 -10.61 13.37
C LEU A 419 -5.42 -9.41 13.83
N ALA A 420 -5.17 -8.22 13.26
CA ALA A 420 -5.88 -6.99 13.60
C ALA A 420 -7.39 -7.04 13.28
N ASP A 421 -7.77 -7.80 12.26
CA ASP A 421 -9.17 -7.93 11.84
C ASP A 421 -9.94 -9.02 12.62
N ILE A 422 -9.28 -9.99 13.28
CA ILE A 422 -9.93 -11.09 14.01
C ILE A 422 -10.94 -10.60 15.07
N PRO A 423 -10.65 -9.60 15.92
CA PRO A 423 -11.60 -9.16 16.93
C PRO A 423 -12.95 -8.74 16.35
N PHE A 424 -12.94 -8.07 15.19
CA PHE A 424 -14.17 -7.65 14.50
C PHE A 424 -14.97 -8.86 13.99
N GLN A 425 -14.26 -9.89 13.47
CA GLN A 425 -14.91 -11.12 12.99
C GLN A 425 -15.43 -12.02 14.11
N LEU A 426 -15.03 -11.78 15.35
CA LEU A 426 -15.63 -12.41 16.53
C LEU A 426 -16.86 -11.63 17.01
N VAL A 427 -16.74 -10.29 17.08
CA VAL A 427 -17.78 -9.44 17.68
C VAL A 427 -19.02 -9.32 16.80
N PHE A 428 -18.89 -9.04 15.50
CA PHE A 428 -20.06 -8.78 14.64
C PHE A 428 -20.96 -10.01 14.43
N PRO A 429 -20.44 -11.23 14.15
CA PRO A 429 -21.31 -12.41 14.09
C PRO A 429 -21.99 -12.71 15.42
N THR A 430 -21.32 -12.45 16.55
CA THR A 430 -21.94 -12.63 17.89
C THR A 430 -23.10 -11.67 18.11
N ILE A 431 -22.93 -10.39 17.77
CA ILE A 431 -24.00 -9.36 17.86
C ILE A 431 -25.18 -9.71 16.94
N PHE A 432 -24.92 -10.30 15.78
CA PHE A 432 -25.96 -10.76 14.87
C PHE A 432 -26.69 -11.98 15.42
N MET A 433 -25.92 -12.96 15.91
CA MET A 433 -26.47 -14.27 16.32
C MET A 433 -27.30 -14.21 17.59
N VAL A 434 -26.92 -13.38 18.58
CA VAL A 434 -27.61 -13.35 19.88
C VAL A 434 -29.08 -12.97 19.75
N PRO A 435 -29.49 -11.82 19.17
CA PRO A 435 -30.91 -11.50 19.01
C PRO A 435 -31.64 -12.54 18.15
N LEU A 436 -31.03 -12.98 17.04
CA LEU A 436 -31.62 -13.93 16.12
C LEU A 436 -31.97 -15.25 16.84
N TYR A 437 -31.06 -15.80 17.61
CA TYR A 437 -31.21 -17.08 18.31
C TYR A 437 -32.38 -17.07 19.30
N PHE A 438 -32.50 -15.98 20.09
CA PHE A 438 -33.56 -15.84 21.08
C PHE A 438 -34.93 -15.54 20.45
N MET A 439 -34.98 -14.66 19.45
CA MET A 439 -36.22 -14.27 18.79
C MET A 439 -36.86 -15.42 18.00
N THR A 440 -36.02 -16.27 17.39
CA THR A 440 -36.48 -17.42 16.63
C THR A 440 -36.74 -18.65 17.50
N ASN A 441 -36.58 -18.56 18.82
CA ASN A 441 -36.80 -19.63 19.78
C ASN A 441 -36.03 -20.92 19.43
N GLN A 442 -34.72 -20.79 19.14
CA GLN A 442 -33.86 -21.95 18.92
C GLN A 442 -33.65 -22.72 20.25
N PRO A 443 -33.26 -24.00 20.22
CA PRO A 443 -33.08 -24.81 21.42
C PRO A 443 -32.14 -24.15 22.44
N MET A 444 -32.61 -23.92 23.67
CA MET A 444 -31.89 -23.22 24.74
C MET A 444 -30.76 -24.07 25.35
N CYS A 445 -29.87 -24.58 24.52
CA CYS A 445 -28.69 -25.36 24.90
C CYS A 445 -27.42 -24.57 24.58
N ALA A 446 -26.56 -24.33 25.57
CA ALA A 446 -25.31 -23.58 25.39
C ALA A 446 -24.40 -24.22 24.33
N ASP A 447 -24.28 -25.52 24.34
CA ASP A 447 -23.43 -26.25 23.38
C ASP A 447 -23.87 -26.00 21.94
N ARG A 448 -25.15 -26.02 21.64
CA ARG A 448 -25.71 -25.79 20.31
C ARG A 448 -25.49 -24.32 19.86
N PHE A 449 -25.69 -23.37 20.80
CA PHE A 449 -25.42 -21.98 20.55
C PHE A 449 -23.96 -21.73 20.16
N PHE A 450 -23.00 -22.28 20.93
CA PHE A 450 -21.59 -22.11 20.64
C PHE A 450 -21.16 -22.86 19.37
N MET A 451 -21.76 -23.98 19.04
CA MET A 451 -21.51 -24.66 17.77
C MET A 451 -21.96 -23.81 16.58
N LEU A 452 -23.15 -23.23 16.61
CA LEU A 452 -23.66 -22.32 15.59
C LEU A 452 -22.77 -21.07 15.47
N LEU A 453 -22.44 -20.45 16.60
CA LEU A 453 -21.58 -19.27 16.63
C LEU A 453 -20.20 -19.54 16.03
N THR A 454 -19.63 -20.71 16.28
CA THR A 454 -18.32 -21.10 15.70
C THR A 454 -18.38 -21.14 14.18
N ILE A 455 -19.42 -21.74 13.59
CA ILE A 455 -19.59 -21.77 12.13
C ILE A 455 -19.78 -20.36 11.56
N MET A 456 -20.55 -19.50 12.25
CA MET A 456 -20.75 -18.09 11.85
C MET A 456 -19.43 -17.32 11.83
N ILE A 457 -18.61 -17.49 12.87
CA ILE A 457 -17.29 -16.87 12.95
C ILE A 457 -16.38 -17.37 11.82
N CYS A 458 -16.35 -18.70 11.59
CA CYS A 458 -15.57 -19.27 10.49
C CYS A 458 -16.02 -18.71 9.14
N MET A 459 -17.34 -18.55 8.93
CA MET A 459 -17.89 -17.95 7.72
C MET A 459 -17.47 -16.47 7.53
N ALA A 460 -17.49 -15.70 8.61
CA ALA A 460 -17.01 -14.31 8.60
C ALA A 460 -15.52 -14.21 8.25
N LEU A 461 -14.69 -15.12 8.81
CA LEU A 461 -13.25 -15.18 8.50
C LEU A 461 -13.00 -15.56 7.03
N VAL A 462 -13.76 -16.49 6.47
CA VAL A 462 -13.70 -16.85 5.05
C VAL A 462 -14.10 -15.66 4.19
N GLY A 463 -15.22 -14.98 4.50
CA GLY A 463 -15.67 -13.78 3.79
C GLY A 463 -14.63 -12.66 3.79
N GLN A 464 -14.03 -12.39 4.95
CA GLN A 464 -12.93 -11.45 5.08
C GLN A 464 -11.71 -11.88 4.24
N GLY A 465 -11.36 -13.16 4.22
CA GLY A 465 -10.29 -13.70 3.38
C GLY A 465 -10.51 -13.45 1.89
N ILE A 466 -11.74 -13.68 1.40
CA ILE A 466 -12.15 -13.41 0.02
C ILE A 466 -12.03 -11.91 -0.28
N GLY A 467 -12.54 -11.05 0.62
CA GLY A 467 -12.44 -9.60 0.49
C GLY A 467 -10.99 -9.13 0.36
N LEU A 468 -10.11 -9.65 1.20
CA LEU A 468 -8.68 -9.32 1.14
C LEU A 468 -8.00 -9.81 -0.14
N PHE A 469 -8.33 -11.00 -0.63
CA PHE A 469 -7.84 -11.54 -1.90
C PHE A 469 -8.20 -10.63 -3.08
N PHE A 470 -9.49 -10.27 -3.20
CA PHE A 470 -9.95 -9.40 -4.29
C PHE A 470 -9.42 -7.97 -4.17
N GLY A 471 -9.33 -7.40 -2.96
CA GLY A 471 -8.72 -6.10 -2.73
C GLY A 471 -7.22 -6.06 -3.03
N ALA A 472 -6.51 -7.19 -2.84
CA ALA A 472 -5.09 -7.30 -3.22
C ALA A 472 -4.91 -7.42 -4.74
N ALA A 473 -5.77 -8.16 -5.43
CA ALA A 473 -5.63 -8.47 -6.84
C ALA A 473 -6.15 -7.37 -7.77
N PHE A 474 -7.28 -6.75 -7.43
CA PHE A 474 -8.05 -5.87 -8.30
C PHE A 474 -8.23 -4.47 -7.72
N ASP A 475 -8.62 -3.53 -8.58
CA ASP A 475 -9.03 -2.19 -8.16
C ASP A 475 -10.52 -2.19 -7.76
N ILE A 476 -10.98 -1.16 -7.03
CA ILE A 476 -12.32 -1.13 -6.42
C ILE A 476 -13.45 -1.53 -7.39
N PRO A 477 -13.57 -0.98 -8.63
CA PRO A 477 -14.66 -1.35 -9.54
C PRO A 477 -14.65 -2.82 -9.92
N MET A 478 -13.46 -3.37 -10.19
CA MET A 478 -13.30 -4.79 -10.54
C MET A 478 -13.56 -5.70 -9.35
N ALA A 479 -13.03 -5.35 -8.17
CA ALA A 479 -13.21 -6.14 -6.96
C ALA A 479 -14.68 -6.19 -6.54
N SER A 480 -15.43 -5.08 -6.60
CA SER A 480 -16.84 -5.01 -6.26
C SER A 480 -17.74 -5.86 -7.17
N TYR A 481 -17.31 -6.09 -8.40
CA TYR A 481 -18.02 -6.92 -9.35
C TYR A 481 -17.66 -8.41 -9.22
N PHE A 482 -16.36 -8.73 -9.22
CA PHE A 482 -15.91 -10.13 -9.25
C PHE A 482 -16.01 -10.84 -7.90
N ALA A 483 -15.86 -10.13 -6.76
CA ALA A 483 -15.90 -10.78 -5.45
C ALA A 483 -17.27 -11.43 -5.16
N PRO A 484 -18.43 -10.75 -5.32
CA PRO A 484 -19.74 -11.39 -5.14
C PRO A 484 -19.99 -12.54 -6.12
N ILE A 485 -19.67 -12.33 -7.41
CA ILE A 485 -19.91 -13.33 -8.45
C ILE A 485 -19.13 -14.62 -8.21
N SER A 486 -17.89 -14.51 -7.71
CA SER A 486 -17.06 -15.68 -7.40
C SER A 486 -17.65 -16.59 -6.31
N CYS A 487 -18.54 -16.08 -5.46
CA CYS A 487 -19.20 -16.84 -4.40
C CYS A 487 -20.39 -17.67 -4.94
N VAL A 488 -20.99 -17.29 -6.08
CA VAL A 488 -22.21 -17.91 -6.60
C VAL A 488 -22.05 -19.42 -6.89
N PRO A 489 -21.00 -19.91 -7.56
CA PRO A 489 -20.83 -21.34 -7.79
C PRO A 489 -20.80 -22.17 -6.50
N PHE A 490 -20.13 -21.65 -5.45
CA PHE A 490 -20.04 -22.31 -4.15
C PHE A 490 -21.37 -22.28 -3.39
N LEU A 491 -22.14 -21.20 -3.57
CA LEU A 491 -23.49 -21.06 -2.99
C LEU A 491 -24.45 -22.12 -3.60
N LEU A 492 -24.41 -22.32 -4.92
CA LEU A 492 -25.29 -23.27 -5.61
C LEU A 492 -25.06 -24.71 -5.12
N VAL A 493 -23.80 -25.12 -4.92
CA VAL A 493 -23.44 -26.48 -4.48
C VAL A 493 -23.38 -26.62 -2.94
N SER A 494 -24.01 -25.70 -2.21
CA SER A 494 -24.03 -25.69 -0.73
C SER A 494 -24.72 -26.91 -0.09
N GLY A 495 -25.55 -27.63 -0.84
CA GLY A 495 -26.42 -28.69 -0.33
C GLY A 495 -27.84 -28.21 -0.01
N PHE A 496 -28.05 -26.91 0.21
CA PHE A 496 -29.38 -26.31 0.42
C PHE A 496 -30.09 -26.01 -0.91
N MET A 497 -29.42 -25.35 -1.86
CA MET A 497 -30.00 -25.00 -3.18
C MET A 497 -30.11 -26.23 -4.07
N ILE A 498 -29.05 -27.01 -4.18
CA ILE A 498 -28.99 -28.25 -4.96
C ILE A 498 -28.54 -29.35 -4.01
N GLN A 499 -29.32 -30.42 -3.91
CA GLN A 499 -28.94 -31.60 -3.12
C GLN A 499 -27.65 -32.22 -3.67
N VAL A 500 -26.71 -32.54 -2.81
CA VAL A 500 -25.39 -33.06 -3.19
C VAL A 500 -25.48 -34.29 -4.09
N ASN A 501 -26.47 -35.17 -3.85
CA ASN A 501 -26.71 -36.39 -4.65
C ASN A 501 -27.21 -36.11 -6.07
N SER A 502 -27.75 -34.93 -6.32
CA SER A 502 -28.24 -34.51 -7.66
C SER A 502 -27.15 -33.86 -8.52
N ILE A 503 -25.96 -33.65 -7.95
CA ILE A 503 -24.84 -33.01 -8.66
C ILE A 503 -24.16 -34.06 -9.56
N PRO A 504 -23.94 -33.74 -10.86
CA PRO A 504 -23.24 -34.66 -11.75
C PRO A 504 -21.82 -35.00 -11.25
N PRO A 505 -21.37 -36.28 -11.45
CA PRO A 505 -20.07 -36.71 -10.90
C PRO A 505 -18.87 -35.86 -11.32
N TYR A 506 -18.89 -35.28 -12.53
CA TYR A 506 -17.81 -34.42 -13.02
C TYR A 506 -17.74 -33.04 -12.34
N LEU A 507 -18.79 -32.62 -11.61
CA LEU A 507 -18.81 -31.37 -10.81
C LEU A 507 -18.73 -31.64 -9.30
N SER A 508 -18.72 -32.89 -8.85
CA SER A 508 -18.72 -33.24 -7.42
C SER A 508 -17.52 -32.66 -6.65
N TRP A 509 -16.38 -32.46 -7.33
CA TRP A 509 -15.20 -31.85 -6.71
C TRP A 509 -15.42 -30.41 -6.20
N ILE A 510 -16.38 -29.64 -6.81
CA ILE A 510 -16.71 -28.28 -6.40
C ILE A 510 -17.35 -28.27 -5.02
N VAL A 511 -18.13 -29.32 -4.67
CA VAL A 511 -18.75 -29.45 -3.36
C VAL A 511 -17.70 -29.46 -2.27
N TYR A 512 -16.62 -30.24 -2.44
CA TYR A 512 -15.53 -30.34 -1.47
C TYR A 512 -14.69 -29.06 -1.36
N MET A 513 -14.76 -28.16 -2.34
CA MET A 513 -14.15 -26.83 -2.28
C MET A 513 -15.09 -25.78 -1.69
N SER A 514 -16.39 -26.09 -1.55
CA SER A 514 -17.41 -25.12 -1.14
C SER A 514 -17.42 -24.92 0.37
N TYR A 515 -16.99 -23.74 0.79
CA TYR A 515 -17.15 -23.31 2.19
C TYR A 515 -18.63 -23.14 2.59
N PHE A 516 -19.55 -22.89 1.65
CA PHE A 516 -20.99 -22.89 1.91
C PHE A 516 -21.51 -24.29 2.23
N HIS A 517 -20.98 -25.32 1.60
CA HIS A 517 -21.35 -26.70 1.91
C HIS A 517 -21.01 -27.05 3.36
N TYR A 518 -19.76 -26.85 3.77
CA TYR A 518 -19.34 -27.11 5.14
C TYR A 518 -20.09 -26.25 6.16
N SER A 519 -20.37 -24.97 5.85
CA SER A 519 -21.09 -24.13 6.79
C SER A 519 -22.56 -24.52 6.94
N PHE A 520 -23.25 -24.90 5.86
CA PHE A 520 -24.63 -25.39 5.90
C PHE A 520 -24.72 -26.73 6.64
N GLU A 521 -23.85 -27.69 6.30
CA GLU A 521 -23.73 -28.97 6.99
C GLU A 521 -23.49 -28.76 8.49
N GLY A 522 -22.51 -27.93 8.87
CA GLY A 522 -22.23 -27.60 10.27
C GLY A 522 -23.42 -26.98 11.00
N PHE A 523 -24.21 -26.11 10.34
CA PHE A 523 -25.43 -25.55 10.91
C PHE A 523 -26.51 -26.60 11.16
N MET A 524 -26.76 -27.44 10.17
CA MET A 524 -27.77 -28.49 10.31
C MET A 524 -27.41 -29.50 11.41
N LEU A 525 -26.14 -29.88 11.48
CA LEU A 525 -25.65 -30.81 12.52
C LEU A 525 -25.65 -30.15 13.91
N SER A 526 -25.39 -28.87 14.04
CA SER A 526 -25.40 -28.18 15.33
C SER A 526 -26.81 -28.04 15.92
N LEU A 527 -27.82 -27.83 15.06
CA LEU A 527 -29.21 -27.68 15.52
C LEU A 527 -29.93 -29.03 15.64
N TYR A 528 -29.83 -29.87 14.64
CA TYR A 528 -30.66 -31.06 14.50
C TYR A 528 -29.89 -32.38 14.75
N GLY A 529 -28.56 -32.29 14.95
CA GLY A 529 -27.72 -33.44 15.25
C GLY A 529 -27.77 -33.90 16.69
N GLY A 530 -27.25 -35.14 16.96
CA GLY A 530 -27.22 -35.75 18.28
C GLY A 530 -28.61 -36.10 18.82
N ASP A 531 -28.72 -36.20 20.14
CA ASP A 531 -29.99 -36.49 20.84
C ASP A 531 -30.86 -35.21 20.91
N HIS A 532 -31.49 -34.87 19.80
CA HIS A 532 -32.44 -33.76 19.77
C HIS A 532 -33.85 -34.26 20.19
N PRO A 533 -34.55 -33.57 21.14
CA PRO A 533 -35.91 -33.91 21.47
C PRO A 533 -36.83 -33.74 20.25
N PRO A 534 -37.97 -34.45 20.19
CA PRO A 534 -38.94 -34.26 19.11
C PRO A 534 -39.42 -32.82 19.06
N LEU A 535 -39.52 -32.24 17.85
CA LEU A 535 -40.06 -30.91 17.62
C LEU A 535 -41.56 -30.83 17.94
N SER A 536 -42.03 -29.66 18.30
CA SER A 536 -43.45 -29.39 18.54
C SER A 536 -44.23 -29.57 17.24
N CYS A 537 -45.38 -30.25 17.33
CA CYS A 537 -46.27 -30.50 16.21
C CYS A 537 -47.65 -29.97 16.57
N PHE A 538 -48.16 -29.02 15.82
CA PHE A 538 -49.46 -28.41 16.03
C PHE A 538 -50.56 -28.97 15.10
N GLU A 539 -50.21 -29.90 14.22
CA GLU A 539 -51.08 -30.61 13.29
C GLU A 539 -51.17 -32.12 13.64
N ASP A 540 -52.17 -32.81 13.08
CA ASP A 540 -52.39 -34.26 13.32
C ASP A 540 -51.20 -35.11 12.89
N TYR A 541 -50.40 -34.64 11.88
CA TYR A 541 -49.22 -35.33 11.40
C TYR A 541 -48.12 -34.35 11.00
N CYS A 542 -46.92 -34.48 11.60
CA CYS A 542 -45.74 -33.77 11.21
C CYS A 542 -44.61 -34.73 10.78
N HIS A 543 -44.24 -34.72 9.51
CA HIS A 543 -43.24 -35.62 8.97
C HIS A 543 -41.85 -35.47 9.63
N PHE A 544 -41.49 -34.22 9.93
CA PHE A 544 -40.20 -33.86 10.51
C PHE A 544 -40.23 -33.69 12.05
N ARG A 545 -41.20 -34.27 12.73
CA ARG A 545 -41.24 -34.27 14.21
C ARG A 545 -39.93 -34.74 14.83
N TYR A 546 -39.26 -35.71 14.17
CA TYR A 546 -37.93 -36.19 14.55
C TYR A 546 -36.90 -35.54 13.62
N PRO A 547 -36.00 -34.65 14.12
CA PRO A 547 -35.01 -33.91 13.31
C PRO A 547 -34.09 -34.79 12.47
N ILE A 548 -33.85 -36.05 12.89
CA ILE A 548 -33.02 -37.00 12.13
C ILE A 548 -33.57 -37.27 10.72
N LYS A 549 -34.89 -37.28 10.53
CA LYS A 549 -35.50 -37.42 9.19
C LYS A 549 -35.20 -36.24 8.28
N PHE A 550 -35.05 -35.06 8.85
CA PHE A 550 -34.64 -33.88 8.11
C PHE A 550 -33.17 -33.96 7.68
N LEU A 551 -32.29 -34.45 8.55
CA LEU A 551 -30.90 -34.72 8.21
C LEU A 551 -30.77 -35.84 7.15
N GLU A 552 -31.63 -36.87 7.19
CA GLU A 552 -31.71 -37.92 6.15
C GLU A 552 -32.04 -37.32 4.77
N GLN A 553 -32.97 -36.37 4.71
CA GLN A 553 -33.35 -35.71 3.45
C GLN A 553 -32.16 -35.01 2.77
N PHE A 554 -31.26 -34.40 3.57
CA PHE A 554 -30.05 -33.74 3.08
C PHE A 554 -28.83 -34.68 3.05
N ASN A 555 -29.01 -35.96 3.38
CA ASN A 555 -27.94 -36.99 3.43
C ASN A 555 -26.79 -36.63 4.41
N LEU A 556 -27.14 -36.01 5.54
CA LEU A 556 -26.20 -35.54 6.56
C LEU A 556 -26.05 -36.45 7.77
N THR A 557 -26.67 -37.62 7.78
CA THR A 557 -26.68 -38.54 8.93
C THR A 557 -25.31 -39.10 9.29
N HIS A 558 -24.41 -39.22 8.31
CA HIS A 558 -23.05 -39.75 8.50
C HIS A 558 -22.00 -38.64 8.61
N SER A 559 -22.41 -37.39 8.55
CA SER A 559 -21.52 -36.23 8.59
C SER A 559 -21.11 -35.88 10.03
N SER A 560 -19.93 -35.29 10.18
CA SER A 560 -19.39 -34.85 11.47
C SER A 560 -19.25 -33.36 11.53
N TYR A 561 -19.80 -32.75 12.59
CA TYR A 561 -19.64 -31.31 12.84
C TYR A 561 -18.17 -30.86 12.85
N TYR A 562 -17.28 -31.64 13.46
CA TYR A 562 -15.84 -31.30 13.50
C TYR A 562 -15.20 -31.30 12.12
N LEU A 563 -15.64 -32.17 11.21
CA LEU A 563 -15.15 -32.22 9.85
C LEU A 563 -15.57 -30.94 9.09
N SER A 564 -16.81 -30.48 9.30
CA SER A 564 -17.31 -29.22 8.71
C SER A 564 -16.51 -28.01 9.21
N VAL A 565 -16.20 -27.93 10.51
CA VAL A 565 -15.34 -26.86 11.06
C VAL A 565 -13.93 -26.92 10.47
N ILE A 566 -13.33 -28.10 10.36
CA ILE A 566 -12.00 -28.27 9.75
C ILE A 566 -12.03 -27.83 8.30
N GLY A 567 -13.06 -28.19 7.51
CA GLY A 567 -13.24 -27.76 6.13
C GLY A 567 -13.29 -26.24 5.98
N MET A 568 -13.99 -25.55 6.91
CA MET A 568 -14.06 -24.10 6.96
C MET A 568 -12.69 -23.46 7.28
N VAL A 569 -11.97 -24.00 8.26
CA VAL A 569 -10.64 -23.50 8.65
C VAL A 569 -9.63 -23.70 7.50
N VAL A 570 -9.67 -24.87 6.84
CA VAL A 570 -8.83 -25.14 5.67
C VAL A 570 -9.14 -24.16 4.54
N SER A 571 -10.42 -23.91 4.25
CA SER A 571 -10.86 -22.92 3.24
C SER A 571 -10.34 -21.53 3.57
N PHE A 572 -10.43 -21.09 4.83
CA PHE A 572 -9.87 -19.82 5.30
C PHE A 572 -8.36 -19.73 5.04
N ILE A 573 -7.59 -20.75 5.42
CA ILE A 573 -6.13 -20.77 5.23
C ILE A 573 -5.77 -20.70 3.75
N VAL A 574 -6.43 -21.50 2.90
CA VAL A 574 -6.18 -21.52 1.45
C VAL A 574 -6.45 -20.15 0.82
N ILE A 575 -7.57 -19.52 1.16
CA ILE A 575 -7.92 -18.18 0.65
C ILE A 575 -6.92 -17.12 1.15
N ARG A 576 -6.48 -17.20 2.40
CA ARG A 576 -5.44 -16.29 2.94
C ARG A 576 -4.11 -16.44 2.22
N VAL A 577 -3.66 -17.66 1.99
CA VAL A 577 -2.43 -17.93 1.24
C VAL A 577 -2.55 -17.39 -0.19
N ALA A 578 -3.68 -17.61 -0.86
CA ALA A 578 -3.95 -17.05 -2.18
C ALA A 578 -3.89 -15.51 -2.17
N GLY A 579 -4.49 -14.86 -1.16
CA GLY A 579 -4.42 -13.40 -0.97
C GLY A 579 -2.98 -12.88 -0.81
N TYR A 580 -2.16 -13.55 -0.03
CA TYR A 580 -0.74 -13.22 0.10
C TYR A 580 0.01 -13.30 -1.24
N PHE A 581 -0.21 -14.37 -2.01
CA PHE A 581 0.43 -14.51 -3.32
C PHE A 581 -0.07 -13.47 -4.33
N ALA A 582 -1.37 -13.13 -4.33
CA ALA A 582 -1.94 -12.07 -5.16
C ALA A 582 -1.27 -10.72 -4.86
N LEU A 583 -1.13 -10.38 -3.57
CA LEU A 583 -0.46 -9.15 -3.16
C LEU A 583 1.03 -9.16 -3.55
N ARG A 584 1.73 -10.24 -3.32
CA ARG A 584 3.14 -10.41 -3.72
C ARG A 584 3.33 -10.28 -5.24
N PHE A 585 2.41 -10.83 -6.03
CA PHE A 585 2.44 -10.73 -7.49
C PHE A 585 2.22 -9.28 -7.95
N LYS A 586 1.23 -8.58 -7.38
CA LYS A 586 0.96 -7.16 -7.68
C LYS A 586 2.19 -6.30 -7.36
N LEU A 587 2.79 -6.47 -6.18
CA LEU A 587 4.02 -5.75 -5.78
C LEU A 587 5.21 -6.05 -6.69
N LYS A 588 5.33 -7.28 -7.20
CA LYS A 588 6.40 -7.64 -8.16
C LYS A 588 6.20 -6.95 -9.52
N HIS A 589 4.97 -6.66 -9.92
CA HIS A 589 4.68 -5.99 -11.20
C HIS A 589 4.83 -4.48 -11.13
N VAL A 590 4.67 -3.87 -9.95
CA VAL A 590 4.99 -2.45 -9.71
C VAL A 590 6.51 -2.21 -9.76
N ARG A 591 7.31 -3.22 -9.43
CA ARG A 591 8.78 -3.20 -9.56
C ARG A 591 9.18 -3.56 -10.99
#